data_e14dd79d1ad4134f69117e0d563ec23c
#
_entry.id   e14dd79d1ad4134f69117e0d563ec23c
#
_cell.length_a   1.000
_cell.length_b   1.000
_cell.length_c   1.000
_cell.angle_alpha   90.00
_cell.angle_beta   90.00
_cell.angle_gamma   90.00
#
_symmetry.space_group_name_H-M   'P 1'
#
loop_
_entity.id
_entity.type
_entity.pdbx_description
1 polymer ?
#
loop_
_entity_poly.entity_id
_entity_poly.type
_entity_poly.pdbx_seq_one_letter_code
_entity_poly.pdbx_strand_id
1 'polypeptide(L)'
;MYLQTFQISLSSFLVHVLFLRSLRFFRGIRNNTLILGVLYLILGGIGIIVPIIQGNLTTSIAELKVNSVIKVSIIFLIVVTLDNVVSHISLMFWIHKIRPKILHNIRKDIIEIFMKLRLSNFKKFDSGIFLERLKNDPQIISGVINTSQKHLVQCFAKLGALFYVFYVNWILGIIYLIGIMIVTIIDNNIQEVSKIKNKISKIANENLSSFLIETVRGIADIKLLSLNIFSDMIVKFNHSDNLSIDKDLYDNRTYRLKNMILFIVSILALMVGVHLTGPHLNATNLIACFIYSTRILSLMENFSSLRSSLKEYELAVERIIEFENDDIYPKDIFGKKHLSHIKGDINFDDITFSYDSDKNKVLNKFSLNIKPKTTVALVGPSGSGKSTILNLLTKSYLPENGIITIDDVDIRDLDEATFKDAISIVSQSPYIFNMSIKDNLLLVNPNASLEEIDRVCKQACLYDYINSLPDKYDTVIGEGGVNLSGGQKQRLAIARALLKNSPILLFDEATSALDNQTQSEIKATLDNLKNEYTIIIVAHRLSSIQDCDTIHVIEDGKVISSGTHKELLESSETYRNLYASDEN
;
A
#
# COMPACT_ATOMS: atom_id res chain seq x y z
N MET A 1 -23.24 23.00 21.24
CA MET A 1 -23.86 23.36 19.95
C MET A 1 -22.86 24.03 19.00
N TYR A 2 -22.11 25.07 19.40
CA TYR A 2 -21.07 25.73 18.56
C TYR A 2 -19.89 24.82 18.17
N LEU A 3 -19.42 23.93 19.04
CA LEU A 3 -18.35 22.99 18.74
C LEU A 3 -18.76 21.89 17.73
N GLN A 4 -20.01 21.45 17.75
CA GLN A 4 -20.53 20.49 16.76
C GLN A 4 -20.72 21.12 15.37
N THR A 5 -21.15 22.38 15.29
CA THR A 5 -21.26 23.09 14.00
C THR A 5 -19.88 23.41 13.41
N PHE A 6 -18.89 23.70 14.24
CA PHE A 6 -17.50 23.91 13.78
C PHE A 6 -16.85 22.62 13.28
N GLN A 7 -17.08 21.49 13.95
CA GLN A 7 -16.62 20.17 13.49
C GLN A 7 -17.30 19.74 12.17
N ILE A 8 -18.57 20.03 11.98
CA ILE A 8 -19.29 19.73 10.73
C ILE A 8 -18.78 20.61 9.58
N SER A 9 -18.45 21.87 9.82
CA SER A 9 -17.89 22.75 8.78
C SER A 9 -16.45 22.38 8.42
N LEU A 10 -15.64 21.96 9.38
CA LEU A 10 -14.27 21.50 9.15
C LEU A 10 -14.24 20.16 8.38
N SER A 11 -15.16 19.24 8.73
CA SER A 11 -15.28 17.95 8.02
C SER A 11 -15.74 18.14 6.58
N SER A 12 -16.68 19.03 6.31
CA SER A 12 -17.13 19.33 4.95
C SER A 12 -16.06 20.01 4.10
N PHE A 13 -15.24 20.87 4.69
CA PHE A 13 -14.10 21.51 4.01
C PHE A 13 -12.99 20.50 3.69
N LEU A 14 -12.65 19.62 4.64
CA LEU A 14 -11.67 18.55 4.45
C LEU A 14 -12.12 17.59 3.33
N VAL A 15 -13.36 17.16 3.32
CA VAL A 15 -13.94 16.31 2.26
C VAL A 15 -13.84 16.99 0.90
N HIS A 16 -14.07 18.29 0.82
CA HIS A 16 -13.98 19.04 -0.43
C HIS A 16 -12.53 19.12 -0.94
N VAL A 17 -11.57 19.34 -0.04
CA VAL A 17 -10.14 19.36 -0.36
C VAL A 17 -9.64 17.98 -0.80
N LEU A 18 -10.04 16.92 -0.10
CA LEU A 18 -9.70 15.54 -0.44
C LEU A 18 -10.26 15.16 -1.82
N PHE A 19 -11.51 15.54 -2.09
CA PHE A 19 -12.13 15.32 -3.39
C PHE A 19 -11.39 16.04 -4.51
N LEU A 20 -11.04 17.31 -4.34
CA LEU A 20 -10.28 18.08 -5.35
C LEU A 20 -8.90 17.46 -5.61
N ARG A 21 -8.19 17.04 -4.56
CA ARG A 21 -6.89 16.36 -4.70
C ARG A 21 -7.02 15.01 -5.41
N SER A 22 -8.08 14.27 -5.17
CA SER A 22 -8.31 12.97 -5.81
C SER A 22 -8.65 13.06 -7.31
N LEU A 23 -9.08 14.23 -7.80
CA LEU A 23 -9.39 14.43 -9.23
C LEU A 23 -8.19 14.11 -10.15
N ARG A 24 -6.96 14.21 -9.65
CA ARG A 24 -5.77 13.82 -10.40
C ARG A 24 -5.77 12.35 -10.82
N PHE A 25 -6.34 11.46 -10.01
CA PHE A 25 -6.45 10.04 -10.31
C PHE A 25 -7.34 9.74 -11.53
N PHE A 26 -8.25 10.66 -11.83
CA PHE A 26 -9.23 10.54 -12.92
C PHE A 26 -8.80 11.25 -14.21
N ARG A 27 -7.52 11.60 -14.33
CA ARG A 27 -7.00 12.26 -15.54
C ARG A 27 -7.15 11.38 -16.78
N GLY A 28 -7.64 11.99 -17.86
CA GLY A 28 -7.76 11.35 -19.17
C GLY A 28 -8.86 10.30 -19.30
N ILE A 29 -9.82 10.21 -18.36
CA ILE A 29 -10.96 9.28 -18.44
C ILE A 29 -12.31 9.97 -18.61
N ARG A 30 -12.34 11.32 -18.62
CA ARG A 30 -13.59 12.11 -18.64
C ARG A 30 -14.57 11.66 -19.72
N ASN A 31 -14.11 11.47 -20.97
CA ASN A 31 -14.99 11.06 -22.07
C ASN A 31 -15.52 9.62 -21.84
N ASN A 32 -14.68 8.73 -21.33
CA ASN A 32 -15.08 7.36 -21.05
C ASN A 32 -16.12 7.28 -19.92
N THR A 33 -15.99 8.10 -18.88
CA THR A 33 -16.98 8.15 -17.79
C THR A 33 -18.32 8.74 -18.25
N LEU A 34 -18.32 9.70 -19.18
CA LEU A 34 -19.53 10.20 -19.82
C LEU A 34 -20.24 9.11 -20.65
N ILE A 35 -19.51 8.35 -21.46
CA ILE A 35 -20.07 7.23 -22.22
C ILE A 35 -20.69 6.19 -21.28
N LEU A 36 -19.98 5.82 -20.21
CA LEU A 36 -20.51 4.89 -19.21
C LEU A 36 -21.79 5.43 -18.55
N GLY A 37 -21.84 6.74 -18.23
CA GLY A 37 -23.01 7.41 -17.72
C GLY A 37 -24.22 7.33 -18.64
N VAL A 38 -24.01 7.54 -19.95
CA VAL A 38 -25.07 7.40 -20.97
C VAL A 38 -25.58 5.96 -21.04
N LEU A 39 -24.68 4.96 -21.02
CA LEU A 39 -25.09 3.55 -21.00
C LEU A 39 -25.94 3.22 -19.77
N TYR A 40 -25.60 3.74 -18.60
CA TYR A 40 -26.41 3.55 -17.39
C TYR A 40 -27.75 4.30 -17.45
N LEU A 41 -27.81 5.50 -18.09
CA LEU A 41 -29.08 6.19 -18.32
C LEU A 41 -30.03 5.38 -19.22
N ILE A 42 -29.51 4.72 -20.25
CA ILE A 42 -30.29 3.79 -21.09
C ILE A 42 -30.85 2.65 -20.24
N LEU A 43 -30.00 2.01 -19.40
CA LEU A 43 -30.44 0.95 -18.47
C LEU A 43 -31.51 1.44 -17.49
N GLY A 44 -31.36 2.68 -16.98
CA GLY A 44 -32.35 3.30 -16.12
C GLY A 44 -33.71 3.48 -16.83
N GLY A 45 -33.70 3.93 -18.07
CA GLY A 45 -34.90 4.06 -18.91
C GLY A 45 -35.57 2.70 -19.17
N ILE A 46 -34.80 1.67 -19.54
CA ILE A 46 -35.31 0.29 -19.70
C ILE A 46 -35.94 -0.18 -18.38
N GLY A 47 -35.30 0.09 -17.26
CA GLY A 47 -35.79 -0.29 -15.93
C GLY A 47 -37.15 0.33 -15.57
N ILE A 48 -37.52 1.48 -16.15
CA ILE A 48 -38.86 2.09 -16.01
C ILE A 48 -39.89 1.44 -16.93
N ILE A 49 -39.51 1.05 -18.14
CA ILE A 49 -40.42 0.49 -19.15
C ILE A 49 -40.79 -0.96 -18.87
N VAL A 50 -39.87 -1.76 -18.37
CA VAL A 50 -40.05 -3.24 -18.15
C VAL A 50 -41.31 -3.56 -17.34
N PRO A 51 -41.63 -2.94 -16.17
CA PRO A 51 -42.82 -3.28 -15.41
C PRO A 51 -44.16 -2.95 -16.13
N ILE A 52 -44.16 -1.92 -16.98
CA ILE A 52 -45.32 -1.57 -17.80
C ILE A 52 -45.61 -2.67 -18.83
N ILE A 53 -44.55 -3.17 -19.50
CA ILE A 53 -44.66 -4.30 -20.43
C ILE A 53 -45.13 -5.57 -19.70
N GLN A 54 -44.59 -5.83 -18.51
CA GLN A 54 -44.99 -6.97 -17.68
C GLN A 54 -46.47 -6.86 -17.28
N GLY A 55 -46.95 -5.66 -16.91
CA GLY A 55 -48.35 -5.41 -16.63
C GLY A 55 -49.24 -5.70 -17.85
N ASN A 56 -48.86 -5.21 -19.02
CA ASN A 56 -49.61 -5.46 -20.28
C ASN A 56 -49.61 -6.96 -20.64
N LEU A 57 -48.51 -7.67 -20.41
CA LEU A 57 -48.40 -9.09 -20.67
C LEU A 57 -49.37 -9.89 -19.75
N THR A 58 -49.34 -9.56 -18.45
CA THR A 58 -50.18 -10.24 -17.46
C THR A 58 -51.67 -10.03 -17.74
N THR A 59 -52.10 -8.81 -18.08
CA THR A 59 -53.50 -8.52 -18.45
C THR A 59 -53.90 -9.23 -19.76
N SER A 60 -53.04 -9.21 -20.78
CA SER A 60 -53.30 -9.93 -22.03
C SER A 60 -53.46 -11.44 -21.83
N ILE A 61 -52.72 -12.03 -20.89
CA ILE A 61 -52.86 -13.44 -20.51
C ILE A 61 -54.22 -13.65 -19.78
N ALA A 62 -54.56 -12.78 -18.82
CA ALA A 62 -55.80 -12.88 -18.07
C ALA A 62 -57.03 -12.73 -18.96
N GLU A 63 -56.98 -11.93 -20.00
CA GLU A 63 -58.04 -11.74 -20.99
C GLU A 63 -58.01 -12.78 -22.11
N LEU A 64 -57.09 -13.77 -22.09
CA LEU A 64 -56.94 -14.84 -23.08
C LEU A 64 -56.75 -14.31 -24.54
N LYS A 65 -56.19 -13.10 -24.71
CA LYS A 65 -55.95 -12.48 -26.01
C LYS A 65 -54.66 -13.01 -26.65
N VAL A 66 -54.67 -14.17 -27.28
CA VAL A 66 -53.51 -14.88 -27.80
C VAL A 66 -52.60 -13.98 -28.66
N ASN A 67 -53.16 -13.22 -29.62
CA ASN A 67 -52.37 -12.36 -30.50
C ASN A 67 -51.67 -11.23 -29.73
N SER A 68 -52.32 -10.68 -28.68
CA SER A 68 -51.70 -9.64 -27.82
C SER A 68 -50.59 -10.24 -26.96
N VAL A 69 -50.82 -11.44 -26.41
CA VAL A 69 -49.78 -12.17 -25.62
C VAL A 69 -48.51 -12.38 -26.46
N ILE A 70 -48.65 -12.88 -27.68
CA ILE A 70 -47.50 -13.13 -28.57
C ILE A 70 -46.78 -11.80 -28.85
N LYS A 71 -47.48 -10.73 -29.26
CA LYS A 71 -46.85 -9.43 -29.54
C LYS A 71 -46.11 -8.85 -28.35
N VAL A 72 -46.78 -8.81 -27.17
CA VAL A 72 -46.19 -8.23 -25.95
C VAL A 72 -45.01 -9.11 -25.47
N SER A 73 -45.08 -10.42 -25.59
CA SER A 73 -43.97 -11.35 -25.26
C SER A 73 -42.74 -11.08 -26.14
N ILE A 74 -42.94 -10.86 -27.45
CA ILE A 74 -41.81 -10.54 -28.36
C ILE A 74 -41.19 -9.20 -27.95
N ILE A 75 -42.00 -8.17 -27.68
CA ILE A 75 -41.49 -6.86 -27.22
C ILE A 75 -40.74 -7.01 -25.90
N PHE A 76 -41.29 -7.77 -24.95
CA PHE A 76 -40.65 -8.05 -23.68
C PHE A 76 -39.29 -8.74 -23.85
N LEU A 77 -39.23 -9.78 -24.71
CA LEU A 77 -37.98 -10.48 -25.02
C LEU A 77 -36.93 -9.54 -25.61
N ILE A 78 -37.31 -8.67 -26.56
CA ILE A 78 -36.41 -7.69 -27.17
C ILE A 78 -35.87 -6.71 -26.10
N VAL A 79 -36.75 -6.18 -25.23
CA VAL A 79 -36.35 -5.21 -24.20
C VAL A 79 -35.43 -5.84 -23.16
N VAL A 80 -35.73 -7.06 -22.69
CA VAL A 80 -34.86 -7.77 -21.73
C VAL A 80 -33.53 -8.16 -22.37
N THR A 81 -33.53 -8.55 -23.63
CA THR A 81 -32.29 -8.85 -24.34
C THR A 81 -31.44 -7.58 -24.50
N LEU A 82 -32.06 -6.44 -24.83
CA LEU A 82 -31.37 -5.14 -24.90
C LEU A 82 -30.79 -4.73 -23.55
N ASP A 83 -31.54 -4.91 -22.45
CA ASP A 83 -31.07 -4.65 -21.08
C ASP A 83 -29.79 -5.44 -20.78
N ASN A 84 -29.79 -6.74 -21.04
CA ASN A 84 -28.64 -7.60 -20.84
C ASN A 84 -27.43 -7.21 -21.72
N VAL A 85 -27.67 -6.89 -22.98
CA VAL A 85 -26.60 -6.48 -23.92
C VAL A 85 -25.98 -5.16 -23.46
N VAL A 86 -26.80 -4.14 -23.15
CA VAL A 86 -26.29 -2.83 -22.69
C VAL A 86 -25.57 -2.96 -21.34
N SER A 87 -26.11 -3.79 -20.43
CA SER A 87 -25.47 -4.07 -19.14
C SER A 87 -24.10 -4.72 -19.33
N HIS A 88 -24.00 -5.70 -20.23
CA HIS A 88 -22.74 -6.36 -20.57
C HIS A 88 -21.73 -5.37 -21.19
N ILE A 89 -22.17 -4.58 -22.16
CA ILE A 89 -21.34 -3.54 -22.80
C ILE A 89 -20.83 -2.54 -21.75
N SER A 90 -21.69 -2.08 -20.84
CA SER A 90 -21.32 -1.16 -19.77
C SER A 90 -20.24 -1.75 -18.85
N LEU A 91 -20.40 -3.01 -18.47
CA LEU A 91 -19.43 -3.72 -17.63
C LEU A 91 -18.09 -3.89 -18.35
N MET A 92 -18.11 -4.35 -19.60
CA MET A 92 -16.89 -4.52 -20.40
C MET A 92 -16.17 -3.19 -20.64
N PHE A 93 -16.93 -2.13 -20.93
CA PHE A 93 -16.37 -0.80 -21.10
C PHE A 93 -15.69 -0.28 -19.84
N TRP A 94 -16.31 -0.48 -18.67
CA TRP A 94 -15.69 -0.13 -17.39
C TRP A 94 -14.42 -0.93 -17.10
N ILE A 95 -14.47 -2.27 -17.28
CA ILE A 95 -13.34 -3.17 -16.99
C ILE A 95 -12.14 -2.86 -17.90
N HIS A 96 -12.36 -2.66 -19.21
CA HIS A 96 -11.26 -2.54 -20.16
C HIS A 96 -10.79 -1.10 -20.40
N LYS A 97 -11.64 -0.10 -20.26
CA LYS A 97 -11.32 1.29 -20.62
C LYS A 97 -11.13 2.25 -19.47
N ILE A 98 -11.86 2.07 -18.37
CA ILE A 98 -11.86 3.04 -17.27
C ILE A 98 -11.00 2.54 -16.11
N ARG A 99 -11.33 1.37 -15.55
CA ARG A 99 -10.68 0.82 -14.36
C ARG A 99 -9.15 0.71 -14.48
N PRO A 100 -8.57 0.13 -15.56
CA PRO A 100 -7.12 -0.03 -15.65
C PRO A 100 -6.39 1.31 -15.66
N LYS A 101 -6.98 2.34 -16.32
CA LYS A 101 -6.36 3.66 -16.40
C LYS A 101 -6.35 4.38 -15.05
N ILE A 102 -7.43 4.26 -14.28
CA ILE A 102 -7.48 4.80 -12.90
C ILE A 102 -6.46 4.09 -12.02
N LEU A 103 -6.45 2.74 -12.04
CA LEU A 103 -5.49 1.96 -11.26
C LEU A 103 -4.06 2.30 -11.60
N HIS A 104 -3.76 2.48 -12.90
CA HIS A 104 -2.42 2.88 -13.35
C HIS A 104 -2.04 4.26 -12.79
N ASN A 105 -2.92 5.26 -12.93
CA ASN A 105 -2.66 6.61 -12.43
C ASN A 105 -2.40 6.62 -10.93
N ILE A 106 -3.27 5.96 -10.15
CA ILE A 106 -3.13 5.92 -8.67
C ILE A 106 -1.83 5.22 -8.28
N ARG A 107 -1.56 4.04 -8.85
CA ARG A 107 -0.34 3.28 -8.52
C ARG A 107 0.92 4.03 -8.90
N LYS A 108 0.93 4.71 -10.04
CA LYS A 108 2.02 5.57 -10.46
C LYS A 108 2.27 6.67 -9.43
N ASP A 109 1.22 7.43 -9.06
CA ASP A 109 1.32 8.50 -8.05
C ASP A 109 1.84 7.95 -6.71
N ILE A 110 1.33 6.80 -6.24
CA ILE A 110 1.80 6.18 -4.98
C ILE A 110 3.27 5.79 -5.07
N ILE A 111 3.70 5.16 -6.16
CA ILE A 111 5.10 4.76 -6.36
C ILE A 111 6.00 6.00 -6.40
N GLU A 112 5.60 7.07 -7.10
CA GLU A 112 6.33 8.33 -7.13
C GLU A 112 6.47 8.95 -5.73
N ILE A 113 5.43 8.86 -4.89
CA ILE A 113 5.48 9.31 -3.50
C ILE A 113 6.43 8.41 -2.70
N PHE A 114 6.32 7.08 -2.80
CA PHE A 114 7.18 6.14 -2.06
C PHE A 114 8.66 6.33 -2.36
N MET A 115 8.99 6.59 -3.63
CA MET A 115 10.39 6.85 -4.03
C MET A 115 10.97 8.15 -3.45
N LYS A 116 10.11 9.05 -2.97
CA LYS A 116 10.52 10.30 -2.30
C LYS A 116 10.52 10.20 -0.78
N LEU A 117 9.95 9.13 -0.21
CA LEU A 117 9.92 8.95 1.24
C LEU A 117 11.32 8.62 1.77
N ARG A 118 11.68 9.24 2.89
CA ARG A 118 12.93 8.94 3.58
C ARG A 118 12.96 7.48 4.05
N LEU A 119 14.14 6.86 3.98
CA LEU A 119 14.32 5.45 4.33
C LEU A 119 13.88 5.11 5.76
N SER A 120 13.96 6.06 6.69
CA SER A 120 13.47 5.91 8.07
C SER A 120 11.99 5.53 8.16
N ASN A 121 11.14 5.94 7.19
CA ASN A 121 9.73 5.57 7.18
C ASN A 121 9.53 4.06 7.04
N PHE A 122 10.32 3.40 6.18
CA PHE A 122 10.23 1.96 5.96
C PHE A 122 10.78 1.12 7.12
N LYS A 123 11.57 1.74 8.01
CA LYS A 123 12.02 1.15 9.27
C LYS A 123 11.00 1.36 10.41
N LYS A 124 10.27 2.47 10.40
CA LYS A 124 9.33 2.88 11.45
C LYS A 124 7.94 2.26 11.28
N PHE A 125 7.48 2.17 10.03
CA PHE A 125 6.13 1.67 9.70
C PHE A 125 6.18 0.25 9.13
N ASP A 126 5.13 -0.53 9.41
CA ASP A 126 5.00 -1.88 8.88
C ASP A 126 4.87 -1.85 7.34
N SER A 127 5.60 -2.73 6.67
CA SER A 127 5.53 -2.93 5.23
C SER A 127 4.12 -3.30 4.73
N GLY A 128 3.31 -3.91 5.59
CA GLY A 128 1.90 -4.23 5.32
C GLY A 128 1.06 -3.00 4.98
N ILE A 129 1.32 -1.86 5.65
CA ILE A 129 0.63 -0.59 5.39
C ILE A 129 0.88 -0.12 3.96
N PHE A 130 2.14 -0.15 3.52
CA PHE A 130 2.52 0.26 2.17
C PHE A 130 1.91 -0.67 1.11
N LEU A 131 1.90 -1.99 1.38
CA LEU A 131 1.32 -2.97 0.48
C LEU A 131 -0.21 -2.79 0.35
N GLU A 132 -0.92 -2.56 1.44
CA GLU A 132 -2.36 -2.34 1.43
C GLU A 132 -2.72 -1.10 0.61
N ARG A 133 -2.01 0.01 0.82
CA ARG A 133 -2.23 1.26 0.08
C ARG A 133 -1.88 1.15 -1.41
N LEU A 134 -0.93 0.29 -1.78
CA LEU A 134 -0.60 0.03 -3.19
C LEU A 134 -1.58 -0.94 -3.88
N LYS A 135 -2.16 -1.88 -3.12
CA LYS A 135 -2.99 -2.97 -3.66
C LYS A 135 -4.48 -2.71 -3.51
N ASN A 136 -4.95 -2.40 -2.31
CA ASN A 136 -6.38 -2.35 -1.96
C ASN A 136 -7.00 -0.97 -2.17
N ASP A 137 -6.38 0.10 -1.69
CA ASP A 137 -6.93 1.46 -1.80
C ASP A 137 -7.16 1.90 -3.26
N PRO A 138 -6.26 1.63 -4.24
CA PRO A 138 -6.54 1.91 -5.63
C PRO A 138 -7.77 1.19 -6.18
N GLN A 139 -8.05 -0.03 -5.72
CA GLN A 139 -9.23 -0.79 -6.15
C GLN A 139 -10.53 -0.15 -5.63
N ILE A 140 -10.55 0.29 -4.36
CA ILE A 140 -11.68 1.00 -3.76
C ILE A 140 -11.94 2.30 -4.53
N ILE A 141 -10.90 3.10 -4.76
CA ILE A 141 -11.02 4.38 -5.46
C ILE A 141 -11.47 4.18 -6.91
N SER A 142 -10.92 3.17 -7.61
CA SER A 142 -11.35 2.89 -8.99
C SER A 142 -12.80 2.43 -9.07
N GLY A 143 -13.26 1.67 -8.08
CA GLY A 143 -14.62 1.11 -8.03
C GLY A 143 -15.71 2.15 -7.84
N VAL A 144 -15.40 3.28 -7.15
CA VAL A 144 -16.41 4.28 -6.77
C VAL A 144 -17.15 4.88 -7.97
N ILE A 145 -16.48 5.12 -9.09
CA ILE A 145 -17.13 5.69 -10.29
C ILE A 145 -18.23 4.77 -10.80
N ASN A 146 -17.91 3.48 -10.98
CA ASN A 146 -18.85 2.49 -11.46
C ASN A 146 -20.03 2.33 -10.50
N THR A 147 -19.74 2.18 -9.21
CA THR A 147 -20.73 2.00 -8.16
C THR A 147 -21.62 3.23 -8.01
N SER A 148 -21.03 4.42 -7.97
CA SER A 148 -21.79 5.67 -7.83
C SER A 148 -22.70 5.94 -9.02
N GLN A 149 -22.20 5.79 -10.26
CA GLN A 149 -23.02 5.98 -11.46
C GLN A 149 -24.17 4.96 -11.51
N LYS A 150 -23.89 3.69 -11.23
CA LYS A 150 -24.91 2.65 -11.18
C LYS A 150 -26.00 2.95 -10.15
N HIS A 151 -25.63 3.29 -8.92
CA HIS A 151 -26.59 3.59 -7.86
C HIS A 151 -27.36 4.88 -8.12
N LEU A 152 -26.71 5.93 -8.64
CA LEU A 152 -27.39 7.18 -9.00
C LEU A 152 -28.48 6.94 -10.06
N VAL A 153 -28.14 6.23 -11.14
CA VAL A 153 -29.11 5.92 -12.19
C VAL A 153 -30.24 5.03 -11.68
N GLN A 154 -29.94 4.05 -10.84
CA GLN A 154 -30.97 3.23 -10.19
C GLN A 154 -31.88 4.07 -9.27
N CYS A 155 -31.34 5.06 -8.55
CA CYS A 155 -32.16 6.01 -7.78
C CYS A 155 -33.09 6.81 -8.69
N PHE A 156 -32.59 7.36 -9.81
CA PHE A 156 -33.42 8.08 -10.78
C PHE A 156 -34.49 7.19 -11.41
N ALA A 157 -34.17 5.94 -11.77
CA ALA A 157 -35.16 5.00 -12.30
C ALA A 157 -36.25 4.68 -11.27
N LYS A 158 -35.89 4.50 -10.00
CA LYS A 158 -36.87 4.25 -8.91
C LYS A 158 -37.71 5.46 -8.59
N LEU A 159 -37.12 6.67 -8.64
CA LEU A 159 -37.91 7.92 -8.55
C LEU A 159 -38.88 8.06 -9.73
N GLY A 160 -38.44 7.76 -10.96
CA GLY A 160 -39.32 7.72 -12.13
C GLY A 160 -40.48 6.72 -11.96
N ALA A 161 -40.20 5.55 -11.38
CA ALA A 161 -41.26 4.58 -11.03
C ALA A 161 -42.24 5.13 -9.99
N LEU A 162 -41.75 5.85 -8.98
CA LEU A 162 -42.62 6.51 -7.97
C LEU A 162 -43.49 7.57 -8.62
N PHE A 163 -42.95 8.42 -9.50
CA PHE A 163 -43.74 9.40 -10.27
C PHE A 163 -44.81 8.73 -11.14
N TYR A 164 -44.50 7.60 -11.77
CA TYR A 164 -45.50 6.83 -12.53
C TYR A 164 -46.63 6.35 -11.63
N VAL A 165 -46.35 5.87 -10.42
CA VAL A 165 -47.42 5.46 -9.45
C VAL A 165 -48.28 6.66 -9.06
N PHE A 166 -47.71 7.83 -8.81
CA PHE A 166 -48.48 9.06 -8.55
C PHE A 166 -49.36 9.48 -9.73
N TYR A 167 -48.87 9.30 -10.97
CA TYR A 167 -49.63 9.55 -12.17
C TYR A 167 -50.85 8.61 -12.30
N VAL A 168 -50.69 7.33 -11.93
CA VAL A 168 -51.77 6.35 -11.95
C VAL A 168 -52.80 6.66 -10.87
N ASN A 169 -52.37 6.86 -9.63
CA ASN A 169 -53.20 7.25 -8.52
C ASN A 169 -52.36 7.84 -7.37
N TRP A 170 -52.70 9.05 -6.92
CA TRP A 170 -51.97 9.76 -5.88
C TRP A 170 -52.02 9.07 -4.50
N ILE A 171 -53.11 8.35 -4.18
CA ILE A 171 -53.27 7.62 -2.91
C ILE A 171 -52.25 6.46 -2.86
N LEU A 172 -52.08 5.71 -3.96
CA LEU A 172 -51.07 4.67 -4.06
C LEU A 172 -49.66 5.24 -3.90
N GLY A 173 -49.39 6.41 -4.48
CA GLY A 173 -48.13 7.12 -4.31
C GLY A 173 -47.84 7.46 -2.85
N ILE A 174 -48.83 7.92 -2.09
CA ILE A 174 -48.67 8.18 -0.65
C ILE A 174 -48.42 6.90 0.14
N ILE A 175 -49.10 5.80 -0.16
CA ILE A 175 -48.88 4.50 0.52
C ILE A 175 -47.41 4.08 0.34
N TYR A 176 -46.86 4.16 -0.88
CA TYR A 176 -45.46 3.83 -1.11
C TYR A 176 -44.49 4.81 -0.43
N LEU A 177 -44.81 6.13 -0.37
CA LEU A 177 -43.98 7.07 0.39
C LEU A 177 -43.94 6.74 1.88
N ILE A 178 -45.09 6.39 2.48
CA ILE A 178 -45.15 5.94 3.88
C ILE A 178 -44.33 4.66 4.05
N GLY A 179 -44.44 3.71 3.12
CA GLY A 179 -43.63 2.49 3.10
C GLY A 179 -42.11 2.76 3.04
N ILE A 180 -41.67 3.68 2.17
CA ILE A 180 -40.28 4.14 2.12
C ILE A 180 -39.84 4.71 3.47
N MET A 181 -40.68 5.57 4.09
CA MET A 181 -40.35 6.19 5.38
C MET A 181 -40.16 5.13 6.48
N ILE A 182 -41.08 4.16 6.56
CA ILE A 182 -41.01 3.05 7.53
C ILE A 182 -39.71 2.24 7.33
N VAL A 183 -39.45 1.83 6.07
CA VAL A 183 -38.25 1.06 5.75
C VAL A 183 -36.97 1.85 6.06
N THR A 184 -36.96 3.16 5.81
CA THR A 184 -35.82 4.04 6.11
C THR A 184 -35.49 4.10 7.60
N ILE A 185 -36.54 4.26 8.44
CA ILE A 185 -36.37 4.30 9.91
C ILE A 185 -35.81 2.97 10.41
N ILE A 186 -36.35 1.87 9.91
CA ILE A 186 -35.89 0.53 10.27
C ILE A 186 -34.44 0.31 9.78
N ASP A 187 -34.12 0.71 8.54
CA ASP A 187 -32.80 0.57 7.96
C ASP A 187 -31.72 1.34 8.73
N ASN A 188 -32.00 2.57 9.15
CA ASN A 188 -31.07 3.36 9.94
C ASN A 188 -30.72 2.68 11.28
N ASN A 189 -31.70 2.15 11.99
CA ASN A 189 -31.48 1.44 13.26
C ASN A 189 -30.68 0.13 13.05
N ILE A 190 -30.98 -0.61 11.99
CA ILE A 190 -30.28 -1.85 11.62
C ILE A 190 -28.83 -1.54 11.27
N GLN A 191 -28.58 -0.50 10.49
CA GLN A 191 -27.23 -0.16 10.06
C GLN A 191 -26.29 0.23 11.21
N GLU A 192 -26.78 0.88 12.27
CA GLU A 192 -25.96 1.17 13.45
C GLU A 192 -25.45 -0.10 14.11
N VAL A 193 -26.35 -1.07 14.35
CA VAL A 193 -25.97 -2.36 14.95
C VAL A 193 -25.07 -3.16 14.02
N SER A 194 -25.37 -3.23 12.73
CA SER A 194 -24.56 -3.93 11.73
C SER A 194 -23.13 -3.35 11.65
N LYS A 195 -22.97 -2.01 11.73
CA LYS A 195 -21.64 -1.37 11.79
C LYS A 195 -20.82 -1.80 13.01
N ILE A 196 -21.45 -1.88 14.18
CA ILE A 196 -20.77 -2.32 15.40
C ILE A 196 -20.32 -3.78 15.25
N LYS A 197 -21.22 -4.67 14.80
CA LYS A 197 -20.90 -6.08 14.58
C LYS A 197 -19.80 -6.26 13.51
N ASN A 198 -19.86 -5.51 12.42
CA ASN A 198 -18.82 -5.48 11.39
C ASN A 198 -17.46 -5.06 11.95
N LYS A 199 -17.42 -4.02 12.78
CA LYS A 199 -16.18 -3.55 13.40
C LYS A 199 -15.57 -4.62 14.30
N ILE A 200 -16.39 -5.27 15.13
CA ILE A 200 -15.95 -6.32 16.06
C ILE A 200 -15.41 -7.53 15.27
N SER A 201 -16.16 -8.01 14.27
CA SER A 201 -15.74 -9.13 13.42
C SER A 201 -14.44 -8.79 12.65
N LYS A 202 -14.31 -7.56 12.13
CA LYS A 202 -13.11 -7.12 11.43
C LYS A 202 -11.87 -7.13 12.34
N ILE A 203 -11.98 -6.58 13.55
CA ILE A 203 -10.88 -6.58 14.53
C ILE A 203 -10.47 -8.02 14.90
N ALA A 204 -11.45 -8.92 15.10
CA ALA A 204 -11.16 -10.32 15.38
C ALA A 204 -10.42 -11.02 14.22
N ASN A 205 -10.81 -10.75 12.99
CA ASN A 205 -10.16 -11.26 11.77
C ASN A 205 -8.74 -10.69 11.58
N GLU A 206 -8.53 -9.40 11.88
CA GLU A 206 -7.20 -8.77 11.86
C GLU A 206 -6.26 -9.41 12.89
N ASN A 207 -6.73 -9.62 14.12
CA ASN A 207 -5.98 -10.29 15.17
C ASN A 207 -5.65 -11.76 14.82
N LEU A 208 -6.60 -12.48 14.20
CA LEU A 208 -6.39 -13.83 13.72
C LEU A 208 -5.33 -13.85 12.60
N SER A 209 -5.44 -12.95 11.64
CA SER A 209 -4.49 -12.85 10.52
C SER A 209 -3.07 -12.56 10.99
N SER A 210 -2.89 -11.64 11.96
CA SER A 210 -1.60 -11.35 12.57
C SER A 210 -1.01 -12.56 13.26
N PHE A 211 -1.82 -13.26 14.05
CA PHE A 211 -1.40 -14.49 14.72
C PHE A 211 -1.01 -15.61 13.74
N LEU A 212 -1.75 -15.76 12.63
CA LEU A 212 -1.41 -16.74 11.60
C LEU A 212 -0.07 -16.42 10.91
N ILE A 213 0.18 -15.14 10.61
CA ILE A 213 1.44 -14.70 10.02
C ILE A 213 2.61 -15.00 10.98
N GLU A 214 2.46 -14.71 12.27
CA GLU A 214 3.47 -15.04 13.29
C GLU A 214 3.69 -16.54 13.38
N THR A 215 2.61 -17.34 13.39
CA THR A 215 2.68 -18.79 13.45
C THR A 215 3.41 -19.38 12.24
N VAL A 216 3.13 -18.87 11.02
CA VAL A 216 3.81 -19.31 9.80
C VAL A 216 5.28 -18.92 9.81
N ARG A 217 5.62 -17.71 10.27
CA ARG A 217 7.02 -17.26 10.40
C ARG A 217 7.79 -18.10 11.42
N GLY A 218 7.16 -18.44 12.55
CA GLY A 218 7.75 -19.25 13.62
C GLY A 218 7.55 -20.76 13.46
N ILE A 219 7.09 -21.28 12.29
CA ILE A 219 6.73 -22.69 12.15
C ILE A 219 7.89 -23.65 12.42
N ALA A 220 9.12 -23.25 12.11
CA ALA A 220 10.32 -24.03 12.39
C ALA A 220 10.50 -24.21 13.91
N ASP A 221 10.41 -23.12 14.67
CA ASP A 221 10.57 -23.14 16.13
C ASP A 221 9.40 -23.89 16.80
N ILE A 222 8.18 -23.71 16.30
CA ILE A 222 7.00 -24.45 16.77
C ILE A 222 7.23 -25.95 16.62
N LYS A 223 7.73 -26.42 15.47
CA LYS A 223 8.01 -27.83 15.22
C LYS A 223 9.21 -28.35 16.01
N LEU A 224 10.31 -27.60 16.07
CA LEU A 224 11.54 -28.03 16.73
C LEU A 224 11.41 -28.03 18.25
N LEU A 225 10.72 -27.03 18.82
CA LEU A 225 10.50 -26.89 20.26
C LEU A 225 9.21 -27.57 20.74
N SER A 226 8.45 -28.20 19.84
CA SER A 226 7.18 -28.86 20.14
C SER A 226 6.19 -27.94 20.88
N LEU A 227 6.10 -26.67 20.46
CA LEU A 227 5.24 -25.68 21.12
C LEU A 227 3.76 -26.02 20.87
N ASN A 228 2.98 -26.04 21.94
CA ASN A 228 1.55 -26.35 21.87
C ASN A 228 0.71 -25.10 21.55
N ILE A 229 0.85 -24.59 20.32
CA ILE A 229 0.09 -23.41 19.82
C ILE A 229 -1.24 -23.83 19.18
N PHE A 230 -1.44 -25.14 18.93
CA PHE A 230 -2.60 -25.62 18.19
C PHE A 230 -3.92 -25.35 18.92
N SER A 231 -3.98 -25.50 20.23
CA SER A 231 -5.16 -25.16 21.03
C SER A 231 -5.54 -23.69 20.95
N ASP A 232 -4.56 -22.80 21.06
CA ASP A 232 -4.77 -21.35 20.99
C ASP A 232 -5.23 -20.92 19.58
N MET A 233 -4.69 -21.57 18.57
CA MET A 233 -5.07 -21.37 17.18
C MET A 233 -6.55 -21.72 16.95
N ILE A 234 -7.00 -22.88 17.42
CA ILE A 234 -8.41 -23.28 17.34
C ILE A 234 -9.33 -22.32 18.11
N VAL A 235 -8.93 -21.87 19.30
CA VAL A 235 -9.72 -20.92 20.09
C VAL A 235 -9.87 -19.59 19.33
N LYS A 236 -8.80 -19.08 18.73
CA LYS A 236 -8.84 -17.83 17.94
C LYS A 236 -9.66 -18.00 16.66
N PHE A 237 -9.57 -19.12 15.96
CA PHE A 237 -10.42 -19.43 14.82
C PHE A 237 -11.89 -19.43 15.22
N ASN A 238 -12.26 -20.23 16.23
CA ASN A 238 -13.64 -20.32 16.69
C ASN A 238 -14.19 -18.96 17.14
N HIS A 239 -13.37 -18.13 17.79
CA HIS A 239 -13.78 -16.79 18.21
C HIS A 239 -14.08 -15.89 17.00
N SER A 240 -13.18 -15.86 16.00
CA SER A 240 -13.36 -15.06 14.78
C SER A 240 -14.55 -15.54 13.95
N ASP A 241 -14.68 -16.86 13.78
CA ASP A 241 -15.78 -17.47 13.03
C ASP A 241 -17.14 -17.21 13.69
N ASN A 242 -17.24 -17.36 15.02
CA ASN A 242 -18.48 -17.10 15.75
C ASN A 242 -18.92 -15.63 15.61
N LEU A 243 -18.00 -14.68 15.66
CA LEU A 243 -18.31 -13.26 15.45
C LEU A 243 -18.74 -12.97 14.02
N SER A 244 -18.14 -13.62 13.03
CA SER A 244 -18.52 -13.50 11.62
C SER A 244 -19.90 -14.13 11.37
N ILE A 245 -20.17 -15.31 11.94
CA ILE A 245 -21.46 -15.99 11.87
C ILE A 245 -22.56 -15.15 12.53
N ASP A 246 -22.31 -14.59 13.72
CA ASP A 246 -23.27 -13.74 14.42
C ASP A 246 -23.64 -12.48 13.61
N LYS A 247 -22.65 -11.87 12.96
CA LYS A 247 -22.88 -10.77 12.02
C LYS A 247 -23.74 -11.22 10.83
N ASP A 248 -23.37 -12.32 10.16
CA ASP A 248 -24.08 -12.80 8.96
C ASP A 248 -25.51 -13.24 9.28
N LEU A 249 -25.72 -13.84 10.44
CA LEU A 249 -27.07 -14.18 10.94
C LEU A 249 -27.91 -12.89 11.19
N TYR A 250 -27.31 -11.88 11.79
CA TYR A 250 -27.97 -10.60 12.01
C TYR A 250 -28.36 -9.94 10.68
N ASP A 251 -27.42 -9.83 9.76
CA ASP A 251 -27.64 -9.23 8.43
C ASP A 251 -28.72 -9.99 7.64
N ASN A 252 -28.71 -11.33 7.68
CA ASN A 252 -29.72 -12.14 7.00
C ASN A 252 -31.12 -12.02 7.64
N ARG A 253 -31.20 -12.01 8.99
CA ARG A 253 -32.49 -11.82 9.70
C ARG A 253 -33.09 -10.46 9.38
N THR A 254 -32.27 -9.42 9.41
CA THR A 254 -32.70 -8.05 9.12
C THR A 254 -33.12 -7.87 7.65
N TYR A 255 -32.39 -8.48 6.71
CA TYR A 255 -32.77 -8.52 5.30
C TYR A 255 -34.13 -9.18 5.08
N ARG A 256 -34.38 -10.35 5.71
CA ARG A 256 -35.67 -11.03 5.63
C ARG A 256 -36.81 -10.20 6.22
N LEU A 257 -36.58 -9.54 7.35
CA LEU A 257 -37.56 -8.69 7.99
C LEU A 257 -37.93 -7.49 7.11
N LYS A 258 -36.95 -6.84 6.50
CA LYS A 258 -37.19 -5.78 5.51
C LYS A 258 -38.05 -6.27 4.34
N ASN A 259 -37.68 -7.39 3.72
CA ASN A 259 -38.43 -7.95 2.60
C ASN A 259 -39.88 -8.31 2.97
N MET A 260 -40.09 -8.82 4.18
CA MET A 260 -41.46 -9.07 4.67
C MET A 260 -42.27 -7.79 4.77
N ILE A 261 -41.69 -6.71 5.33
CA ILE A 261 -42.38 -5.41 5.43
C ILE A 261 -42.67 -4.85 4.03
N LEU A 262 -41.69 -4.91 3.10
CA LEU A 262 -41.86 -4.49 1.70
C LEU A 262 -43.03 -5.22 1.03
N PHE A 263 -43.11 -6.53 1.25
CA PHE A 263 -44.17 -7.38 0.70
C PHE A 263 -45.57 -7.01 1.29
N ILE A 264 -45.62 -6.79 2.62
CA ILE A 264 -46.88 -6.34 3.30
C ILE A 264 -47.36 -5.01 2.72
N VAL A 265 -46.47 -4.02 2.60
CA VAL A 265 -46.81 -2.70 2.03
C VAL A 265 -47.32 -2.83 0.59
N SER A 266 -46.69 -3.72 -0.19
CA SER A 266 -47.08 -3.98 -1.60
C SER A 266 -48.46 -4.60 -1.71
N ILE A 267 -48.80 -5.55 -0.84
CA ILE A 267 -50.14 -6.19 -0.79
C ILE A 267 -51.22 -5.18 -0.33
N LEU A 268 -50.89 -4.39 0.71
CA LEU A 268 -51.82 -3.35 1.19
C LEU A 268 -52.12 -2.31 0.10
N ALA A 269 -51.07 -1.88 -0.64
CA ALA A 269 -51.24 -0.97 -1.76
C ALA A 269 -52.10 -1.59 -2.88
N LEU A 270 -51.92 -2.89 -3.17
CA LEU A 270 -52.76 -3.61 -4.13
C LEU A 270 -54.23 -3.70 -3.66
N MET A 271 -54.48 -4.09 -2.39
CA MET A 271 -55.81 -4.18 -1.82
C MET A 271 -56.55 -2.84 -1.87
N VAL A 272 -55.89 -1.75 -1.48
CA VAL A 272 -56.46 -0.40 -1.57
C VAL A 272 -56.68 -0.03 -3.04
N GLY A 273 -55.74 -0.33 -3.91
CA GLY A 273 -55.81 0.00 -5.34
C GLY A 273 -57.01 -0.62 -6.06
N VAL A 274 -57.44 -1.84 -5.67
CA VAL A 274 -58.63 -2.48 -6.24
C VAL A 274 -59.94 -1.72 -5.92
N HIS A 275 -59.99 -1.05 -4.78
CA HIS A 275 -61.18 -0.29 -4.35
C HIS A 275 -61.17 1.17 -4.82
N LEU A 276 -60.05 1.64 -5.37
CA LEU A 276 -59.95 3.01 -5.87
C LEU A 276 -60.52 3.13 -7.29
N THR A 277 -61.03 4.30 -7.62
CA THR A 277 -61.48 4.68 -8.96
C THR A 277 -60.63 5.85 -9.46
N GLY A 278 -60.33 5.89 -10.74
CA GLY A 278 -59.57 6.98 -11.34
C GLY A 278 -59.36 6.79 -12.84
N PRO A 279 -59.07 7.89 -13.57
CA PRO A 279 -59.01 7.90 -15.03
C PRO A 279 -57.90 7.01 -15.61
N HIS A 280 -56.85 6.78 -14.83
CA HIS A 280 -55.72 5.97 -15.23
C HIS A 280 -55.59 4.62 -14.50
N LEU A 281 -56.57 4.31 -13.65
CA LEU A 281 -56.59 3.11 -12.83
C LEU A 281 -57.29 1.98 -13.57
N ASN A 282 -56.51 1.13 -14.21
CA ASN A 282 -56.94 -0.13 -14.84
C ASN A 282 -56.10 -1.31 -14.32
N ALA A 283 -56.49 -2.53 -14.63
CA ALA A 283 -55.84 -3.73 -14.15
C ALA A 283 -54.34 -3.75 -14.54
N THR A 284 -54.01 -3.32 -15.75
CA THR A 284 -52.61 -3.24 -16.24
C THR A 284 -51.77 -2.31 -15.37
N ASN A 285 -52.25 -1.11 -15.11
CA ASN A 285 -51.53 -0.11 -14.34
C ASN A 285 -51.41 -0.50 -12.86
N LEU A 286 -52.41 -1.19 -12.30
CA LEU A 286 -52.36 -1.75 -10.96
C LEU A 286 -51.29 -2.83 -10.82
N ILE A 287 -51.21 -3.75 -11.80
CA ILE A 287 -50.18 -4.78 -11.83
C ILE A 287 -48.79 -4.13 -11.99
N ALA A 288 -48.66 -3.12 -12.85
CA ALA A 288 -47.43 -2.35 -13.00
C ALA A 288 -47.01 -1.68 -11.68
N CYS A 289 -47.92 -1.04 -10.96
CA CYS A 289 -47.68 -0.45 -9.64
C CYS A 289 -47.22 -1.50 -8.62
N PHE A 290 -47.81 -2.69 -8.63
CA PHE A 290 -47.40 -3.79 -7.75
C PHE A 290 -45.97 -4.26 -8.09
N ILE A 291 -45.60 -4.40 -9.36
CA ILE A 291 -44.24 -4.76 -9.79
C ILE A 291 -43.25 -3.64 -9.42
N TYR A 292 -43.63 -2.39 -9.53
CA TYR A 292 -42.80 -1.27 -9.11
C TYR A 292 -42.59 -1.20 -7.59
N SER A 293 -43.48 -1.73 -6.78
CA SER A 293 -43.42 -1.63 -5.32
C SER A 293 -42.09 -2.08 -4.75
N THR A 294 -41.62 -3.25 -5.14
CA THR A 294 -40.32 -3.81 -4.69
C THR A 294 -39.16 -2.95 -5.10
N ARG A 295 -39.20 -2.33 -6.29
CA ARG A 295 -38.16 -1.41 -6.78
C ARG A 295 -38.17 -0.09 -6.05
N ILE A 296 -39.32 0.51 -5.87
CA ILE A 296 -39.48 1.81 -5.19
C ILE A 296 -39.03 1.71 -3.73
N LEU A 297 -39.49 0.67 -3.04
CA LEU A 297 -39.19 0.47 -1.62
C LEU A 297 -37.70 0.17 -1.35
N SER A 298 -36.98 -0.37 -2.33
CA SER A 298 -35.51 -0.54 -2.25
C SER A 298 -34.71 0.73 -2.64
N LEU A 299 -35.37 1.89 -2.81
CA LEU A 299 -34.70 3.17 -3.12
C LEU A 299 -33.64 3.52 -2.06
N MET A 300 -33.98 3.36 -0.79
CA MET A 300 -33.10 3.71 0.32
C MET A 300 -31.86 2.82 0.42
N GLU A 301 -31.96 1.55 -0.01
CA GLU A 301 -30.79 0.66 -0.08
C GLU A 301 -29.73 1.19 -1.05
N ASN A 302 -30.16 1.74 -2.19
CA ASN A 302 -29.25 2.37 -3.14
C ASN A 302 -28.59 3.64 -2.58
N PHE A 303 -29.33 4.47 -1.86
CA PHE A 303 -28.76 5.63 -1.19
C PHE A 303 -27.78 5.24 -0.10
N SER A 304 -28.10 4.21 0.69
CA SER A 304 -27.23 3.69 1.73
C SER A 304 -25.94 3.11 1.12
N SER A 305 -26.05 2.31 0.06
CA SER A 305 -24.90 1.75 -0.65
C SER A 305 -24.02 2.84 -1.29
N LEU A 306 -24.65 3.87 -1.88
CA LEU A 306 -23.92 5.02 -2.41
C LEU A 306 -23.14 5.75 -1.32
N ARG A 307 -23.79 6.03 -0.18
CA ARG A 307 -23.15 6.69 0.97
C ARG A 307 -21.98 5.86 1.53
N SER A 308 -22.15 4.53 1.64
CA SER A 308 -21.10 3.63 2.10
C SER A 308 -19.91 3.66 1.14
N SER A 309 -20.15 3.52 -0.16
CA SER A 309 -19.11 3.55 -1.18
C SER A 309 -18.34 4.88 -1.23
N LEU A 310 -19.05 6.01 -1.04
CA LEU A 310 -18.43 7.33 -0.97
C LEU A 310 -17.55 7.47 0.28
N LYS A 311 -18.00 6.93 1.43
CA LYS A 311 -17.22 6.95 2.66
C LYS A 311 -15.97 6.06 2.58
N GLU A 312 -16.09 4.87 2.01
CA GLU A 312 -14.92 4.00 1.75
C GLU A 312 -13.90 4.67 0.81
N TYR A 313 -14.41 5.36 -0.22
CA TYR A 313 -13.59 6.16 -1.11
C TYR A 313 -12.87 7.28 -0.38
N GLU A 314 -13.57 8.06 0.45
CA GLU A 314 -13.00 9.13 1.27
C GLU A 314 -11.84 8.61 2.12
N LEU A 315 -12.06 7.53 2.86
CA LEU A 315 -11.04 6.90 3.70
C LEU A 315 -9.83 6.38 2.90
N ALA A 316 -10.06 5.79 1.72
CA ALA A 316 -8.98 5.31 0.87
C ALA A 316 -8.15 6.47 0.29
N VAL A 317 -8.80 7.57 -0.12
CA VAL A 317 -8.12 8.78 -0.58
C VAL A 317 -7.33 9.44 0.55
N GLU A 318 -7.91 9.55 1.74
CA GLU A 318 -7.26 10.11 2.92
C GLU A 318 -5.96 9.35 3.25
N ARG A 319 -6.00 8.01 3.27
CA ARG A 319 -4.82 7.17 3.51
C ARG A 319 -3.71 7.35 2.47
N ILE A 320 -4.06 7.57 1.20
CA ILE A 320 -3.05 7.83 0.16
C ILE A 320 -2.47 9.23 0.30
N ILE A 321 -3.32 10.23 0.57
CA ILE A 321 -2.89 11.63 0.73
C ILE A 321 -2.06 11.82 2.01
N GLU A 322 -2.29 10.99 3.04
CA GLU A 322 -1.49 11.00 4.27
C GLU A 322 0.01 10.80 4.01
N PHE A 323 0.40 10.04 2.96
CA PHE A 323 1.80 9.93 2.54
C PHE A 323 2.42 11.24 2.03
N GLU A 324 1.60 12.24 1.72
CA GLU A 324 2.08 13.56 1.34
C GLU A 324 2.38 14.45 2.54
N ASN A 325 1.96 14.05 3.74
CA ASN A 325 2.21 14.77 4.98
C ASN A 325 3.63 14.51 5.48
N ASP A 326 4.48 15.53 5.42
CA ASP A 326 5.89 15.44 5.80
C ASP A 326 6.10 15.25 7.31
N ASP A 327 5.13 15.62 8.16
CA ASP A 327 5.21 15.41 9.61
C ASP A 327 5.05 13.93 9.99
N ILE A 328 4.23 13.19 9.22
CA ILE A 328 3.98 11.76 9.45
C ILE A 328 4.97 10.91 8.65
N TYR A 329 5.15 11.25 7.37
CA TYR A 329 5.99 10.56 6.41
C TYR A 329 7.04 11.51 5.83
N PRO A 330 8.13 11.79 6.57
CA PRO A 330 9.20 12.67 6.10
C PRO A 330 9.75 12.24 4.74
N LYS A 331 9.97 13.20 3.86
CA LYS A 331 10.57 12.98 2.54
C LYS A 331 12.06 13.25 2.55
N ASP A 332 12.74 12.70 1.57
CA ASP A 332 14.12 13.06 1.31
C ASP A 332 14.22 14.53 0.88
N ILE A 333 15.19 15.22 1.45
CA ILE A 333 15.45 16.64 1.17
C ILE A 333 16.72 16.71 0.31
N PHE A 334 16.58 17.25 -0.89
CA PHE A 334 17.70 17.50 -1.79
C PHE A 334 17.77 18.99 -2.12
N GLY A 335 19.00 19.50 -2.22
CA GLY A 335 19.28 20.85 -2.65
C GLY A 335 19.37 20.96 -4.17
N LYS A 336 20.16 21.95 -4.62
CA LYS A 336 20.36 22.24 -6.04
C LYS A 336 21.84 22.29 -6.45
N LYS A 337 22.77 22.06 -5.49
CA LYS A 337 24.20 22.09 -5.80
C LYS A 337 24.60 20.81 -6.48
N HIS A 338 25.15 20.94 -7.67
CA HIS A 338 25.70 19.85 -8.46
C HIS A 338 27.20 19.82 -8.36
N LEU A 339 27.78 18.66 -8.04
CA LEU A 339 29.22 18.41 -8.09
C LEU A 339 29.52 17.55 -9.32
N SER A 340 30.29 18.10 -10.26
CA SER A 340 30.70 17.40 -11.47
C SER A 340 31.76 16.31 -11.22
N HIS A 341 32.50 16.44 -10.11
CA HIS A 341 33.50 15.49 -9.67
C HIS A 341 33.53 15.40 -8.16
N ILE A 342 33.34 14.23 -7.62
CA ILE A 342 33.31 13.98 -6.19
C ILE A 342 34.62 13.30 -5.79
N LYS A 343 35.38 13.95 -4.88
CA LYS A 343 36.64 13.42 -4.35
C LYS A 343 36.41 12.43 -3.22
N GLY A 344 35.34 12.65 -2.44
CA GLY A 344 34.96 11.81 -1.31
C GLY A 344 35.57 12.26 0.02
N ASP A 345 35.82 13.56 0.20
CA ASP A 345 36.13 14.16 1.52
C ASP A 345 34.86 14.27 2.34
N ILE A 346 34.84 13.72 3.56
CA ILE A 346 33.65 13.68 4.41
C ILE A 346 33.96 14.34 5.75
N ASN A 347 33.14 15.30 6.13
CA ASN A 347 33.28 15.95 7.42
C ASN A 347 31.95 15.98 8.20
N PHE A 348 32.01 15.50 9.44
CA PHE A 348 30.95 15.65 10.44
C PHE A 348 31.36 16.76 11.41
N ASP A 349 30.58 17.81 11.55
CA ASP A 349 30.87 18.96 12.40
C ASP A 349 29.77 19.14 13.44
N ASP A 350 30.11 18.94 14.71
CA ASP A 350 29.27 19.13 15.92
C ASP A 350 27.89 18.44 15.84
N ILE A 351 27.84 17.22 15.33
CA ILE A 351 26.62 16.46 15.10
C ILE A 351 25.97 16.04 16.43
N THR A 352 24.71 16.45 16.61
CA THR A 352 23.85 15.96 17.70
C THR A 352 22.63 15.27 17.11
N PHE A 353 22.33 14.06 17.60
CA PHE A 353 21.22 13.25 17.09
C PHE A 353 20.63 12.31 18.14
N SER A 354 19.28 12.17 18.10
CA SER A 354 18.50 11.13 18.79
C SER A 354 17.46 10.54 17.81
N TYR A 355 17.09 9.26 18.00
CA TYR A 355 16.03 8.64 17.17
C TYR A 355 14.63 9.10 17.56
N ASP A 356 14.43 9.40 18.85
CA ASP A 356 13.19 9.96 19.40
C ASP A 356 13.56 11.26 20.14
N SER A 357 12.83 12.33 19.88
CA SER A 357 13.09 13.68 20.41
C SER A 357 13.18 13.78 21.95
N ASP A 358 12.62 12.79 22.67
CA ASP A 358 12.55 12.77 24.15
C ASP A 358 13.51 11.77 24.80
N LYS A 359 14.39 11.11 24.03
CA LYS A 359 15.34 10.10 24.52
C LYS A 359 16.79 10.55 24.52
N ASN A 360 17.64 9.76 25.18
CA ASN A 360 19.08 10.01 25.27
C ASN A 360 19.71 10.21 23.87
N LYS A 361 20.59 11.20 23.77
CA LYS A 361 21.33 11.50 22.54
C LYS A 361 22.23 10.34 22.19
N VAL A 362 22.09 9.85 20.95
CA VAL A 362 22.94 8.76 20.42
C VAL A 362 24.28 9.33 19.95
N LEU A 363 24.28 10.52 19.35
CA LEU A 363 25.48 11.30 19.04
C LEU A 363 25.36 12.65 19.76
N ASN A 364 26.45 13.08 20.40
CA ASN A 364 26.46 14.31 21.19
C ASN A 364 27.71 15.14 20.87
N LYS A 365 27.54 16.16 20.04
CA LYS A 365 28.65 16.98 19.52
C LYS A 365 29.75 16.13 18.87
N PHE A 366 29.32 15.20 18.04
CA PHE A 366 30.18 14.30 17.32
C PHE A 366 30.83 15.01 16.14
N SER A 367 32.15 14.95 16.07
CA SER A 367 32.92 15.50 14.95
C SER A 367 33.90 14.43 14.45
N LEU A 368 34.00 14.30 13.12
CA LEU A 368 34.86 13.32 12.46
C LEU A 368 35.19 13.82 11.05
N ASN A 369 36.46 13.78 10.68
CA ASN A 369 36.91 14.08 9.32
C ASN A 369 37.50 12.83 8.68
N ILE A 370 37.08 12.51 7.46
CA ILE A 370 37.53 11.36 6.66
C ILE A 370 38.08 11.89 5.34
N LYS A 371 39.39 11.70 5.13
CA LYS A 371 40.07 12.17 3.92
C LYS A 371 39.69 11.36 2.69
N PRO A 372 39.70 11.98 1.49
CA PRO A 372 39.45 11.26 0.25
C PRO A 372 40.43 10.08 0.05
N LYS A 373 39.91 8.99 -0.52
CA LYS A 373 40.68 7.79 -0.88
C LYS A 373 41.40 7.15 0.31
N THR A 374 40.83 7.24 1.51
CA THR A 374 41.32 6.54 2.70
C THR A 374 40.34 5.47 3.14
N THR A 375 40.84 4.43 3.74
CA THR A 375 40.07 3.36 4.37
C THR A 375 39.98 3.61 5.88
N VAL A 376 38.78 3.90 6.36
CA VAL A 376 38.52 4.25 7.77
C VAL A 376 37.61 3.20 8.40
N ALA A 377 37.99 2.73 9.59
CA ALA A 377 37.15 1.84 10.38
C ALA A 377 36.51 2.58 11.58
N LEU A 378 35.24 2.31 11.84
CA LEU A 378 34.50 2.75 13.02
C LEU A 378 34.28 1.56 13.94
N VAL A 379 34.85 1.59 15.15
CA VAL A 379 34.78 0.52 16.14
C VAL A 379 34.26 1.06 17.48
N GLY A 380 33.77 0.17 18.33
CA GLY A 380 33.26 0.53 19.65
C GLY A 380 32.20 -0.44 20.17
N PRO A 381 31.76 -0.31 21.41
CA PRO A 381 30.72 -1.14 21.98
C PRO A 381 29.39 -1.13 21.19
N SER A 382 28.56 -2.14 21.38
CA SER A 382 27.20 -2.11 20.81
C SER A 382 26.43 -0.91 21.37
N GLY A 383 25.72 -0.18 20.49
CA GLY A 383 24.99 1.03 20.88
C GLY A 383 25.81 2.32 20.92
N SER A 384 27.11 2.29 20.61
CA SER A 384 27.96 3.50 20.64
C SER A 384 27.67 4.53 19.54
N GLY A 385 26.80 4.24 18.56
CA GLY A 385 26.39 5.16 17.50
C GLY A 385 26.98 4.90 16.11
N LYS A 386 27.74 3.82 15.90
CA LYS A 386 28.39 3.49 14.62
C LYS A 386 27.45 3.45 13.41
N SER A 387 26.40 2.64 13.48
CA SER A 387 25.39 2.55 12.40
C SER A 387 24.57 3.83 12.27
N THR A 388 24.48 4.65 13.34
CA THR A 388 23.85 5.96 13.29
C THR A 388 24.65 6.93 12.41
N ILE A 389 25.98 6.88 12.46
CA ILE A 389 26.84 7.68 11.59
C ILE A 389 26.57 7.37 10.12
N LEU A 390 26.50 6.08 9.74
CA LEU A 390 26.14 5.68 8.38
C LEU A 390 24.71 6.10 7.99
N ASN A 391 23.75 5.97 8.91
CA ASN A 391 22.36 6.38 8.68
C ASN A 391 22.24 7.89 8.44
N LEU A 392 23.03 8.71 9.10
CA LEU A 392 23.10 10.15 8.89
C LEU A 392 23.78 10.50 7.56
N LEU A 393 24.90 9.86 7.26
CA LEU A 393 25.62 10.08 6.00
C LEU A 393 24.77 9.70 4.78
N THR A 394 23.98 8.61 4.89
CA THR A 394 23.04 8.19 3.84
C THR A 394 21.72 8.96 3.81
N LYS A 395 21.56 10.00 4.63
CA LYS A 395 20.32 10.80 4.78
C LYS A 395 19.10 9.96 5.16
N SER A 396 19.29 8.71 5.66
CA SER A 396 18.19 7.92 6.25
C SER A 396 17.55 8.64 7.43
N TYR A 397 18.35 9.44 8.12
CA TYR A 397 17.96 10.40 9.17
C TYR A 397 18.70 11.72 8.95
N LEU A 398 18.21 12.80 9.55
CA LEU A 398 18.91 14.08 9.57
C LEU A 398 19.35 14.41 11.00
N PRO A 399 20.51 15.06 11.19
CA PRO A 399 20.95 15.49 12.50
C PRO A 399 20.04 16.60 13.06
N GLU A 400 19.89 16.67 14.38
CA GLU A 400 19.20 17.77 15.07
C GLU A 400 20.03 19.05 15.02
N ASN A 401 21.33 18.92 15.22
CA ASN A 401 22.29 20.01 15.13
C ASN A 401 23.57 19.52 14.44
N GLY A 402 24.33 20.46 13.89
CA GLY A 402 25.57 20.21 13.17
C GLY A 402 25.37 20.05 11.67
N ILE A 403 26.47 19.84 10.97
CA ILE A 403 26.53 19.81 9.50
C ILE A 403 27.35 18.60 9.07
N ILE A 404 26.88 17.89 8.04
CA ILE A 404 27.64 16.84 7.37
C ILE A 404 27.94 17.32 5.96
N THR A 405 29.21 17.34 5.58
CA THR A 405 29.62 17.76 4.23
C THR A 405 30.29 16.63 3.46
N ILE A 406 30.11 16.67 2.14
CA ILE A 406 30.90 15.93 1.17
C ILE A 406 31.58 16.96 0.26
N ASP A 407 32.92 16.92 0.19
CA ASP A 407 33.74 17.88 -0.57
C ASP A 407 33.33 19.35 -0.23
N ASP A 408 33.27 19.68 1.07
CA ASP A 408 32.91 20.99 1.63
C ASP A 408 31.47 21.45 1.33
N VAL A 409 30.62 20.62 0.74
CA VAL A 409 29.20 20.93 0.49
C VAL A 409 28.31 20.15 1.44
N ASP A 410 27.41 20.86 2.14
CA ASP A 410 26.40 20.23 2.99
C ASP A 410 25.58 19.21 2.18
N ILE A 411 25.46 17.99 2.70
CA ILE A 411 24.69 16.92 2.05
C ILE A 411 23.23 17.30 1.78
N ARG A 412 22.66 18.25 2.54
CA ARG A 412 21.30 18.79 2.36
C ARG A 412 21.19 19.69 1.13
N ASP A 413 22.29 20.33 0.74
CA ASP A 413 22.35 21.25 -0.41
C ASP A 413 22.62 20.54 -1.74
N LEU A 414 23.15 19.30 -1.70
CA LEU A 414 23.41 18.51 -2.89
C LEU A 414 22.12 18.12 -3.61
N ASP A 415 22.15 18.15 -4.94
CA ASP A 415 21.07 17.62 -5.75
C ASP A 415 20.97 16.08 -5.61
N GLU A 416 19.82 15.53 -5.99
CA GLU A 416 19.51 14.10 -5.83
C GLU A 416 20.50 13.21 -6.60
N ALA A 417 20.86 13.60 -7.83
CA ALA A 417 21.75 12.83 -8.67
C ALA A 417 23.16 12.78 -8.06
N THR A 418 23.74 13.94 -7.74
CA THR A 418 25.07 14.04 -7.11
C THR A 418 25.11 13.24 -5.81
N PHE A 419 24.10 13.37 -4.93
CA PHE A 419 24.10 12.65 -3.66
C PHE A 419 24.02 11.14 -3.85
N LYS A 420 23.13 10.67 -4.75
CA LYS A 420 23.01 9.24 -5.04
C LYS A 420 24.26 8.67 -5.70
N ASP A 421 24.91 9.41 -6.56
CA ASP A 421 26.14 8.97 -7.23
C ASP A 421 27.36 8.98 -6.30
N ALA A 422 27.35 9.83 -5.26
CA ALA A 422 28.44 9.96 -4.30
C ALA A 422 28.69 8.71 -3.45
N ILE A 423 27.63 8.00 -3.05
CA ILE A 423 27.69 6.98 -1.99
C ILE A 423 27.12 5.64 -2.48
N SER A 424 27.86 4.57 -2.24
CA SER A 424 27.35 3.18 -2.29
C SER A 424 27.45 2.53 -0.92
N ILE A 425 26.43 1.75 -0.57
CA ILE A 425 26.38 1.04 0.71
C ILE A 425 26.23 -0.46 0.52
N VAL A 426 27.02 -1.22 1.26
CA VAL A 426 26.91 -2.67 1.43
C VAL A 426 26.37 -2.92 2.83
N SER A 427 25.10 -3.29 2.94
CA SER A 427 24.42 -3.54 4.22
C SER A 427 24.82 -4.88 4.83
N GLN A 428 24.61 -5.03 6.14
CA GLN A 428 24.85 -6.26 6.90
C GLN A 428 24.12 -7.47 6.30
N SER A 429 22.88 -7.29 5.87
CA SER A 429 22.04 -8.31 5.24
C SER A 429 21.54 -7.79 3.89
N PRO A 430 22.33 -7.96 2.80
CA PRO A 430 21.97 -7.43 1.50
C PRO A 430 20.76 -8.16 0.91
N TYR A 431 19.82 -7.39 0.38
CA TYR A 431 18.65 -7.95 -0.30
C TYR A 431 19.02 -8.42 -1.71
N ILE A 432 18.64 -9.66 -2.01
CA ILE A 432 18.82 -10.28 -3.32
C ILE A 432 17.46 -10.43 -3.98
N PHE A 433 17.31 -9.84 -5.17
CA PHE A 433 16.07 -9.94 -5.94
C PHE A 433 15.96 -11.31 -6.61
N ASN A 434 14.74 -11.84 -6.70
CA ASN A 434 14.46 -13.11 -7.37
C ASN A 434 14.51 -12.93 -8.91
N MET A 435 15.72 -12.89 -9.44
CA MET A 435 16.05 -12.73 -10.85
C MET A 435 17.45 -13.28 -11.12
N SER A 436 17.93 -13.23 -12.37
CA SER A 436 19.28 -13.70 -12.68
C SER A 436 20.39 -12.91 -11.96
N ILE A 437 21.58 -13.48 -11.81
CA ILE A 437 22.74 -12.78 -11.26
C ILE A 437 23.03 -11.54 -12.10
N LYS A 438 22.99 -11.66 -13.43
CA LYS A 438 23.15 -10.55 -14.37
C LYS A 438 22.14 -9.43 -14.12
N ASP A 439 20.86 -9.76 -14.05
CA ASP A 439 19.82 -8.76 -13.83
C ASP A 439 19.96 -8.07 -12.46
N ASN A 440 20.36 -8.84 -11.43
CA ASN A 440 20.68 -8.31 -10.12
C ASN A 440 21.81 -7.26 -10.14
N LEU A 441 22.82 -7.43 -11.02
CA LEU A 441 23.91 -6.46 -11.23
C LEU A 441 23.43 -5.26 -12.06
N LEU A 442 22.70 -5.52 -13.15
CA LEU A 442 22.19 -4.48 -14.04
C LEU A 442 21.15 -3.54 -13.40
N LEU A 443 20.58 -3.90 -12.24
CA LEU A 443 19.72 -2.97 -11.46
C LEU A 443 20.44 -1.66 -11.11
N VAL A 444 21.75 -1.71 -10.92
CA VAL A 444 22.56 -0.55 -10.50
C VAL A 444 23.04 0.26 -11.70
N ASN A 445 23.45 -0.44 -12.76
CA ASN A 445 23.88 0.16 -14.03
C ASN A 445 23.29 -0.65 -15.20
N PRO A 446 22.13 -0.25 -15.75
CA PRO A 446 21.46 -0.98 -16.82
C PRO A 446 22.25 -1.07 -18.12
N ASN A 447 23.24 -0.18 -18.30
CA ASN A 447 24.05 -0.10 -19.52
C ASN A 447 25.45 -0.73 -19.34
N ALA A 448 25.71 -1.40 -18.22
CA ALA A 448 27.02 -2.00 -17.98
C ALA A 448 27.34 -3.09 -19.01
N SER A 449 28.54 -3.05 -19.54
CA SER A 449 29.05 -4.08 -20.44
C SER A 449 29.35 -5.38 -19.67
N LEU A 450 29.42 -6.51 -20.40
CA LEU A 450 29.79 -7.78 -19.78
C LEU A 450 31.24 -7.74 -19.20
N GLU A 451 32.12 -6.97 -19.84
CA GLU A 451 33.47 -6.77 -19.37
C GLU A 451 33.52 -6.02 -18.03
N GLU A 452 32.68 -5.01 -17.85
CA GLU A 452 32.56 -4.30 -16.58
C GLU A 452 31.98 -5.20 -15.48
N ILE A 453 30.97 -6.00 -15.82
CA ILE A 453 30.37 -6.99 -14.90
C ILE A 453 31.44 -8.01 -14.48
N ASP A 454 32.19 -8.55 -15.42
CA ASP A 454 33.28 -9.50 -15.13
C ASP A 454 34.36 -8.88 -14.23
N ARG A 455 34.76 -7.64 -14.51
CA ARG A 455 35.74 -6.90 -13.72
C ARG A 455 35.28 -6.78 -12.26
N VAL A 456 34.07 -6.27 -12.02
CA VAL A 456 33.57 -6.07 -10.63
C VAL A 456 33.32 -7.39 -9.92
N CYS A 457 32.92 -8.45 -10.64
CA CYS A 457 32.74 -9.78 -10.07
C CYS A 457 34.11 -10.40 -9.69
N LYS A 458 35.17 -10.15 -10.45
CA LYS A 458 36.53 -10.53 -10.08
C LYS A 458 37.02 -9.76 -8.86
N GLN A 459 36.83 -8.44 -8.84
CA GLN A 459 37.16 -7.61 -7.68
C GLN A 459 36.43 -8.06 -6.42
N ALA A 460 35.16 -8.48 -6.54
CA ALA A 460 34.33 -8.96 -5.42
C ALA A 460 34.56 -10.46 -5.11
N CYS A 461 35.55 -11.14 -5.70
CA CYS A 461 35.83 -12.57 -5.53
C CYS A 461 34.61 -13.48 -5.78
N LEU A 462 33.71 -13.09 -6.71
CA LEU A 462 32.46 -13.80 -7.05
C LEU A 462 32.54 -14.49 -8.42
N TYR A 463 33.51 -14.12 -9.27
CA TYR A 463 33.62 -14.55 -10.66
C TYR A 463 33.73 -16.07 -10.82
N ASP A 464 34.61 -16.71 -10.04
CA ASP A 464 34.86 -18.16 -10.12
C ASP A 464 33.62 -18.95 -9.71
N TYR A 465 32.94 -18.51 -8.68
CA TYR A 465 31.65 -19.09 -8.27
C TYR A 465 30.63 -19.00 -9.39
N ILE A 466 30.46 -17.83 -10.02
CA ILE A 466 29.52 -17.65 -11.12
C ILE A 466 29.83 -18.58 -12.27
N ASN A 467 31.09 -18.71 -12.65
CA ASN A 467 31.51 -19.60 -13.72
C ASN A 467 31.36 -21.10 -13.41
N SER A 468 31.28 -21.47 -12.13
CA SER A 468 30.99 -22.85 -11.71
C SER A 468 29.51 -23.23 -11.85
N LEU A 469 28.61 -22.23 -12.01
CA LEU A 469 27.20 -22.48 -12.20
C LEU A 469 26.89 -22.89 -13.64
N PRO A 470 25.91 -23.79 -13.87
CA PRO A 470 25.52 -24.24 -15.21
C PRO A 470 25.18 -23.10 -16.17
N ASP A 471 24.32 -22.13 -15.69
CA ASP A 471 23.83 -21.00 -16.47
C ASP A 471 24.63 -19.72 -16.22
N LYS A 472 25.75 -19.79 -15.48
CA LYS A 472 26.62 -18.65 -15.17
C LYS A 472 25.85 -17.41 -14.71
N TYR A 473 25.99 -16.28 -15.40
CA TYR A 473 25.31 -15.02 -15.11
C TYR A 473 23.78 -15.08 -15.26
N ASP A 474 23.27 -15.99 -16.10
CA ASP A 474 21.81 -16.14 -16.32
C ASP A 474 21.15 -17.02 -15.25
N THR A 475 21.94 -17.58 -14.30
CA THR A 475 21.42 -18.33 -13.16
C THR A 475 20.47 -17.48 -12.33
N VAL A 476 19.22 -17.94 -12.18
CA VAL A 476 18.21 -17.30 -11.31
C VAL A 476 18.53 -17.61 -9.85
N ILE A 477 18.56 -16.57 -9.02
CA ILE A 477 18.87 -16.62 -7.59
C ILE A 477 17.72 -16.08 -6.76
N GLY A 478 17.58 -16.51 -5.51
CA GLY A 478 16.51 -16.10 -4.60
C GLY A 478 15.47 -17.20 -4.35
N GLU A 479 14.26 -16.82 -3.95
CA GLU A 479 13.17 -17.80 -3.72
C GLU A 479 12.82 -18.53 -5.02
N GLY A 480 12.99 -19.86 -5.03
CA GLY A 480 12.72 -20.70 -6.20
C GLY A 480 13.90 -20.86 -7.17
N GLY A 481 15.04 -20.22 -6.92
CA GLY A 481 16.29 -20.37 -7.68
C GLY A 481 17.43 -20.92 -6.81
N VAL A 482 18.65 -20.70 -7.27
CA VAL A 482 19.86 -21.08 -6.51
C VAL A 482 19.95 -20.22 -5.25
N ASN A 483 20.05 -20.89 -4.09
CA ASN A 483 20.18 -20.19 -2.83
C ASN A 483 21.65 -19.85 -2.56
N LEU A 484 21.98 -18.57 -2.55
CA LEU A 484 23.33 -18.08 -2.25
C LEU A 484 23.63 -18.20 -0.76
N SER A 485 24.87 -18.61 -0.42
CA SER A 485 25.38 -18.50 0.95
C SER A 485 25.44 -17.04 1.41
N GLY A 486 25.54 -16.80 2.73
CA GLY A 486 25.69 -15.45 3.28
C GLY A 486 26.86 -14.70 2.63
N GLY A 487 28.01 -15.35 2.48
CA GLY A 487 29.18 -14.77 1.84
C GLY A 487 28.98 -14.46 0.35
N GLN A 488 28.30 -15.33 -0.39
CA GLN A 488 27.98 -15.09 -1.81
C GLN A 488 27.02 -13.91 -1.98
N LYS A 489 26.00 -13.78 -1.11
CA LYS A 489 25.12 -12.61 -1.08
C LYS A 489 25.88 -11.32 -0.82
N GLN A 490 26.83 -11.37 0.11
CA GLN A 490 27.68 -10.23 0.46
C GLN A 490 28.56 -9.81 -0.72
N ARG A 491 29.25 -10.77 -1.35
CA ARG A 491 30.08 -10.52 -2.54
C ARG A 491 29.28 -9.98 -3.72
N LEU A 492 28.05 -10.45 -3.92
CA LEU A 492 27.15 -9.87 -4.93
C LEU A 492 26.77 -8.42 -4.62
N ALA A 493 26.55 -8.10 -3.33
CA ALA A 493 26.29 -6.72 -2.92
C ALA A 493 27.52 -5.81 -3.10
N ILE A 494 28.73 -6.34 -2.84
CA ILE A 494 29.99 -5.63 -3.14
C ILE A 494 30.12 -5.39 -4.65
N ALA A 495 29.89 -6.42 -5.49
CA ALA A 495 29.92 -6.26 -6.94
C ALA A 495 28.93 -5.19 -7.43
N ARG A 496 27.72 -5.14 -6.85
CA ARG A 496 26.74 -4.07 -7.13
C ARG A 496 27.27 -2.69 -6.74
N ALA A 497 27.87 -2.57 -5.54
CA ALA A 497 28.40 -1.30 -5.06
C ALA A 497 29.54 -0.80 -5.96
N LEU A 498 30.41 -1.70 -6.42
CA LEU A 498 31.50 -1.39 -7.35
C LEU A 498 30.99 -1.02 -8.75
N LEU A 499 29.97 -1.72 -9.25
CA LEU A 499 29.37 -1.45 -10.56
C LEU A 499 28.68 -0.08 -10.62
N LYS A 500 28.23 0.42 -9.49
CA LYS A 500 27.70 1.79 -9.35
C LYS A 500 28.79 2.86 -9.50
N ASN A 501 30.05 2.49 -9.21
CA ASN A 501 31.22 3.36 -9.35
C ASN A 501 31.17 4.66 -8.52
N SER A 502 30.62 4.58 -7.30
CA SER A 502 30.55 5.71 -6.36
C SER A 502 31.90 5.92 -5.66
N PRO A 503 32.40 7.16 -5.52
CA PRO A 503 33.67 7.42 -4.87
C PRO A 503 33.72 7.09 -3.37
N ILE A 504 32.56 6.99 -2.71
CA ILE A 504 32.44 6.66 -1.29
C ILE A 504 31.73 5.31 -1.14
N LEU A 505 32.40 4.35 -0.49
CA LEU A 505 31.89 3.02 -0.21
C LEU A 505 31.67 2.84 1.30
N LEU A 506 30.48 2.47 1.69
CA LEU A 506 30.09 2.22 3.08
C LEU A 506 29.88 0.73 3.29
N PHE A 507 30.49 0.15 4.32
CA PHE A 507 30.33 -1.24 4.71
C PHE A 507 29.76 -1.30 6.13
N ASP A 508 28.49 -1.74 6.27
CA ASP A 508 27.83 -1.89 7.56
C ASP A 508 27.89 -3.36 7.98
N GLU A 509 28.82 -3.69 8.91
CA GLU A 509 29.02 -5.04 9.46
C GLU A 509 29.16 -6.16 8.39
N ALA A 510 29.73 -5.82 7.26
CA ALA A 510 29.76 -6.69 6.09
C ALA A 510 30.48 -8.05 6.29
N THR A 511 31.13 -8.29 7.44
CA THR A 511 31.94 -9.50 7.71
C THR A 511 31.46 -10.30 8.91
N SER A 512 30.49 -9.84 9.69
CA SER A 512 30.14 -10.42 11.01
C SER A 512 29.58 -11.85 10.97
N ALA A 513 28.88 -12.22 9.88
CA ALA A 513 28.21 -13.52 9.75
C ALA A 513 28.93 -14.51 8.81
N LEU A 514 30.22 -14.26 8.51
CA LEU A 514 30.98 -15.01 7.50
C LEU A 514 32.02 -15.94 8.14
N ASP A 515 32.29 -17.06 7.46
CA ASP A 515 33.40 -17.95 7.78
C ASP A 515 34.74 -17.29 7.49
N ASN A 516 35.81 -17.79 8.11
CA ASN A 516 37.15 -17.20 8.03
C ASN A 516 37.70 -17.13 6.59
N GLN A 517 37.36 -18.09 5.73
CA GLN A 517 37.78 -18.07 4.33
C GLN A 517 37.12 -16.92 3.56
N THR A 518 35.80 -16.78 3.68
CA THR A 518 35.04 -15.69 3.05
C THR A 518 35.47 -14.32 3.59
N GLN A 519 35.83 -14.22 4.87
CA GLN A 519 36.38 -12.99 5.45
C GLN A 519 37.73 -12.61 4.80
N SER A 520 38.62 -13.57 4.61
CA SER A 520 39.90 -13.31 3.97
C SER A 520 39.75 -12.85 2.51
N GLU A 521 38.79 -13.41 1.79
CA GLU A 521 38.44 -13.00 0.41
C GLU A 521 37.88 -11.58 0.36
N ILE A 522 36.99 -11.19 1.29
CA ILE A 522 36.46 -9.82 1.39
C ILE A 522 37.59 -8.85 1.79
N LYS A 523 38.45 -9.24 2.72
CA LYS A 523 39.61 -8.43 3.09
C LYS A 523 40.51 -8.17 1.88
N ALA A 524 40.84 -9.19 1.09
CA ALA A 524 41.58 -9.03 -0.14
C ALA A 524 40.87 -8.08 -1.14
N THR A 525 39.53 -8.17 -1.22
CA THR A 525 38.75 -7.22 -2.03
C THR A 525 38.92 -5.79 -1.55
N LEU A 526 38.77 -5.54 -0.24
CA LEU A 526 38.92 -4.19 0.35
C LEU A 526 40.36 -3.66 0.13
N ASP A 527 41.39 -4.52 0.27
CA ASP A 527 42.76 -4.12 0.04
C ASP A 527 43.03 -3.71 -1.42
N ASN A 528 42.40 -4.37 -2.38
CA ASN A 528 42.45 -3.99 -3.80
C ASN A 528 41.77 -2.67 -4.12
N LEU A 529 40.82 -2.21 -3.27
CA LEU A 529 40.10 -0.96 -3.46
C LEU A 529 40.72 0.24 -2.75
N LYS A 530 41.74 0.01 -1.91
CA LYS A 530 42.51 1.08 -1.23
C LYS A 530 43.08 2.04 -2.25
N ASN A 531 43.13 3.31 -1.88
CA ASN A 531 43.63 4.43 -2.69
C ASN A 531 42.77 4.78 -3.94
N GLU A 532 41.75 3.98 -4.27
CA GLU A 532 40.81 4.31 -5.35
C GLU A 532 39.52 4.96 -4.79
N TYR A 533 39.06 4.43 -3.68
CA TYR A 533 37.77 4.83 -3.05
C TYR A 533 38.00 5.35 -1.62
N THR A 534 37.08 6.23 -1.15
CA THR A 534 36.95 6.51 0.27
C THR A 534 36.08 5.42 0.90
N ILE A 535 36.64 4.64 1.81
CA ILE A 535 36.00 3.45 2.36
C ILE A 535 35.73 3.68 3.85
N ILE A 536 34.47 3.50 4.28
CA ILE A 536 34.07 3.53 5.69
C ILE A 536 33.55 2.15 6.07
N ILE A 537 34.17 1.53 7.07
CA ILE A 537 33.82 0.20 7.55
C ILE A 537 33.32 0.30 9.00
N VAL A 538 32.08 -0.09 9.23
CA VAL A 538 31.61 -0.38 10.59
C VAL A 538 31.91 -1.85 10.87
N ALA A 539 32.82 -2.11 11.79
CA ALA A 539 33.26 -3.46 12.08
C ALA A 539 32.89 -3.90 13.49
N HIS A 540 32.45 -5.16 13.59
CA HIS A 540 32.34 -5.90 14.84
C HIS A 540 33.54 -6.81 15.07
N ARG A 541 34.21 -7.28 13.99
CA ARG A 541 35.41 -8.09 14.06
C ARG A 541 36.65 -7.26 13.72
N LEU A 542 37.52 -7.08 14.68
CA LEU A 542 38.72 -6.24 14.55
C LEU A 542 39.76 -6.85 13.62
N SER A 543 39.76 -8.17 13.43
CA SER A 543 40.65 -8.88 12.49
C SER A 543 40.51 -8.37 11.05
N SER A 544 39.33 -7.87 10.66
CA SER A 544 39.06 -7.39 9.29
C SER A 544 39.53 -5.97 9.01
N ILE A 545 39.93 -5.21 10.03
CA ILE A 545 40.22 -3.77 9.91
C ILE A 545 41.63 -3.37 10.32
N GLN A 546 42.50 -4.33 10.65
CA GLN A 546 43.88 -4.08 11.12
C GLN A 546 44.71 -3.26 10.13
N ASP A 547 44.38 -3.38 8.84
CA ASP A 547 45.10 -2.71 7.75
C ASP A 547 44.42 -1.41 7.29
N CYS A 548 43.41 -0.90 8.00
CA CYS A 548 42.79 0.40 7.72
C CYS A 548 43.81 1.55 7.98
N ASP A 549 43.70 2.61 7.17
CA ASP A 549 44.57 3.79 7.31
C ASP A 549 44.34 4.48 8.64
N THR A 550 43.08 4.50 9.11
CA THR A 550 42.69 5.07 10.40
C THR A 550 41.55 4.27 11.01
N ILE A 551 41.63 4.00 12.30
CA ILE A 551 40.56 3.40 13.09
C ILE A 551 40.10 4.44 14.10
N HIS A 552 38.80 4.69 14.15
CA HIS A 552 38.17 5.57 15.13
C HIS A 552 37.40 4.75 16.14
N VAL A 553 37.76 4.89 17.43
CA VAL A 553 37.07 4.25 18.54
C VAL A 553 35.95 5.17 19.01
N ILE A 554 34.69 4.65 18.94
CA ILE A 554 33.48 5.41 19.26
C ILE A 554 32.88 4.86 20.54
N GLU A 555 32.67 5.74 21.51
CA GLU A 555 32.03 5.44 22.79
C GLU A 555 31.13 6.61 23.19
N ASP A 556 29.93 6.31 23.67
CA ASP A 556 28.93 7.31 24.08
C ASP A 556 28.68 8.43 23.04
N GLY A 557 28.64 8.05 21.78
CA GLY A 557 28.38 8.97 20.67
C GLY A 557 29.50 9.98 20.37
N LYS A 558 30.75 9.67 20.77
CA LYS A 558 31.95 10.50 20.53
C LYS A 558 33.11 9.66 20.06
N VAL A 559 34.04 10.27 19.33
CA VAL A 559 35.33 9.68 19.02
C VAL A 559 36.26 9.85 20.24
N ILE A 560 36.64 8.74 20.88
CA ILE A 560 37.51 8.78 22.07
C ILE A 560 38.99 8.58 21.74
N SER A 561 39.31 7.86 20.65
CA SER A 561 40.68 7.68 20.17
C SER A 561 40.68 7.41 18.66
N SER A 562 41.76 7.78 18.00
CA SER A 562 41.98 7.60 16.56
C SER A 562 43.42 7.28 16.27
N GLY A 563 43.68 6.37 15.34
CA GLY A 563 45.04 5.99 14.93
C GLY A 563 45.04 4.69 14.14
N THR A 564 46.23 4.19 13.82
CA THR A 564 46.43 2.87 13.23
C THR A 564 46.18 1.78 14.28
N HIS A 565 46.00 0.54 13.84
CA HIS A 565 45.87 -0.62 14.72
C HIS A 565 46.99 -0.69 15.79
N LYS A 566 48.25 -0.49 15.39
CA LYS A 566 49.40 -0.53 16.29
C LYS A 566 49.36 0.59 17.32
N GLU A 567 49.09 1.81 16.91
CA GLU A 567 49.00 2.97 17.79
C GLU A 567 47.89 2.82 18.81
N LEU A 568 46.73 2.27 18.40
CA LEU A 568 45.60 2.10 19.29
C LEU A 568 45.80 0.95 20.29
N LEU A 569 46.53 -0.10 19.93
CA LEU A 569 46.92 -1.14 20.90
C LEU A 569 47.79 -0.59 22.03
N GLU A 570 48.61 0.43 21.75
CA GLU A 570 49.44 1.08 22.77
C GLU A 570 48.69 2.15 23.57
N SER A 571 47.88 2.96 22.90
CA SER A 571 47.29 4.20 23.47
C SER A 571 45.87 4.06 24.00
N SER A 572 45.06 3.08 23.51
CA SER A 572 43.64 3.01 23.84
C SER A 572 43.29 1.75 24.64
N GLU A 573 42.83 1.93 25.88
CA GLU A 573 42.37 0.82 26.73
C GLU A 573 41.06 0.20 26.16
N THR A 574 40.15 1.02 25.71
CA THR A 574 38.87 0.58 25.11
C THR A 574 39.14 -0.27 23.87
N TYR A 575 40.12 0.12 23.02
CA TYR A 575 40.47 -0.64 21.84
C TYR A 575 41.10 -2.00 22.19
N ARG A 576 42.02 -2.04 23.18
CA ARG A 576 42.62 -3.31 23.67
C ARG A 576 41.56 -4.27 24.20
N ASN A 577 40.59 -3.75 24.97
CA ASN A 577 39.54 -4.57 25.53
C ASN A 577 38.62 -5.14 24.45
N LEU A 578 38.29 -4.35 23.42
CA LEU A 578 37.50 -4.79 22.26
C LEU A 578 38.29 -5.88 21.48
N TYR A 579 39.59 -5.68 21.28
CA TYR A 579 40.45 -6.63 20.58
C TYR A 579 40.57 -7.96 21.33
N ALA A 580 40.82 -7.92 22.63
CA ALA A 580 40.88 -9.12 23.47
C ALA A 580 39.55 -9.90 23.51
N SER A 581 38.42 -9.22 23.39
CA SER A 581 37.10 -9.86 23.34
C SER A 581 36.77 -10.50 21.99
N ASP A 582 37.44 -10.08 20.91
CA ASP A 582 37.27 -10.63 19.54
C ASP A 582 38.14 -11.85 19.29
N GLU A 583 39.25 -12.03 20.05
CA GLU A 583 40.14 -13.20 19.97
C GLU A 583 39.64 -14.41 20.78
N ASN A 584 38.74 -14.21 21.76
CA ASN A 584 38.12 -15.28 22.55
C ASN A 584 36.76 -15.70 21.97
#